data_1feeefcbbc8e80fc5b932aab38c3b4d4
#
_entry.id   1feeefcbbc8e80fc5b932aab38c3b4d4
#
_cell.length_a   1.000
_cell.length_b   1.000
_cell.length_c   1.000
_cell.angle_alpha   90.00
_cell.angle_beta   90.00
_cell.angle_gamma   90.00
#
_symmetry.space_group_name_H-M   'P 1'
#
loop_
_entity.id
_entity.type
_entity.pdbx_description
1 polymer ?
#
loop_
_entity_poly.entity_id
_entity_poly.type
_entity_poly.pdbx_seq_one_letter_code
_entity_poly.pdbx_strand_id
1 'polypeptide(L)'
;MKFLVLWRMELSLLSSEMAAAVARMPRYAGPLERAGKVIARYHLVGQHGGAWIYEVSSNEELERTLAMSPVYNFARYEIHPLAEMPDPVNP
;
A
#
# COMPACT_ATOMS: atom_id res chain seq x y z
N MET A 1 4.53 12.38 5.70
CA MET A 1 5.04 12.04 4.36
C MET A 1 4.06 11.11 3.68
N LYS A 2 3.74 11.41 2.47
CA LYS A 2 2.80 10.59 1.69
C LYS A 2 3.53 9.75 0.67
N PHE A 3 3.06 8.53 0.49
CA PHE A 3 3.61 7.60 -0.49
C PHE A 3 2.47 6.93 -1.25
N LEU A 4 2.60 6.92 -2.58
CA LEU A 4 1.78 6.04 -3.40
C LEU A 4 2.49 4.70 -3.45
N VAL A 5 1.81 3.66 -2.99
CA VAL A 5 2.34 2.31 -2.98
C VAL A 5 1.51 1.47 -3.94
N LEU A 6 2.13 1.05 -5.02
CA LEU A 6 1.55 0.08 -5.93
C LEU A 6 2.04 -1.29 -5.51
N TRP A 7 1.14 -2.23 -5.40
CA TRP A 7 1.53 -3.59 -5.08
C TRP A 7 0.80 -4.57 -6.00
N ARG A 8 1.52 -5.60 -6.42
CA ARG A 8 1.01 -6.64 -7.31
C ARG A 8 1.42 -8.00 -6.76
N MET A 9 0.47 -8.93 -6.77
CA MET A 9 0.76 -10.30 -6.36
C MET A 9 1.68 -10.96 -7.37
N GLU A 10 2.68 -11.67 -6.87
CA GLU A 10 3.57 -12.47 -7.71
C GLU A 10 2.89 -13.79 -8.00
N LEU A 11 2.27 -13.92 -9.18
CA LEU A 11 1.44 -15.08 -9.51
C LEU A 11 2.23 -16.39 -9.58
N SER A 12 3.55 -16.34 -9.75
CA SER A 12 4.37 -17.54 -9.65
C SER A 12 4.36 -18.16 -8.26
N LEU A 13 3.94 -17.39 -7.24
CA LEU A 13 3.81 -17.85 -5.86
C LEU A 13 2.37 -18.22 -5.48
N LEU A 14 1.50 -18.35 -6.48
CA LEU A 14 0.08 -18.66 -6.26
C LEU A 14 -0.06 -19.94 -5.46
N SER A 15 -0.75 -19.87 -4.34
CA SER A 15 -0.91 -20.96 -3.39
C SER A 15 -2.11 -20.70 -2.49
N SER A 16 -2.50 -21.71 -1.71
CA SER A 16 -3.51 -21.52 -0.66
C SER A 16 -3.03 -20.53 0.39
N GLU A 17 -1.74 -20.49 0.65
CA GLU A 17 -1.14 -19.53 1.60
C GLU A 17 -1.26 -18.10 1.10
N MET A 18 -1.03 -17.86 -0.18
CA MET A 18 -1.24 -16.56 -0.78
C MET A 18 -2.70 -16.14 -0.70
N ALA A 19 -3.63 -17.05 -1.01
CA ALA A 19 -5.07 -16.76 -0.93
C ALA A 19 -5.47 -16.41 0.51
N ALA A 20 -4.96 -17.13 1.49
CA ALA A 20 -5.22 -16.84 2.89
C ALA A 20 -4.63 -15.49 3.32
N ALA A 21 -3.45 -15.14 2.80
CA ALA A 21 -2.84 -13.84 3.06
C ALA A 21 -3.69 -12.69 2.50
N VAL A 22 -4.17 -12.83 1.27
CA VAL A 22 -5.05 -11.82 0.64
C VAL A 22 -6.32 -11.65 1.47
N ALA A 23 -6.90 -12.73 1.97
CA ALA A 23 -8.10 -12.67 2.80
C ALA A 23 -7.90 -11.91 4.11
N ARG A 24 -6.67 -11.77 4.58
CA ARG A 24 -6.36 -11.01 5.81
C ARG A 24 -6.11 -9.52 5.56
N MET A 25 -6.07 -9.09 4.32
CA MET A 25 -5.79 -7.67 4.00
C MET A 25 -6.76 -6.69 4.66
N PRO A 26 -8.07 -6.96 4.77
CA PRO A 26 -8.96 -6.02 5.47
C PRO A 26 -8.60 -5.81 6.95
N ARG A 27 -8.12 -6.85 7.63
CA ARG A 27 -7.68 -6.74 9.04
C ARG A 27 -6.41 -5.91 9.18
N TYR A 28 -5.54 -5.97 8.18
CA TYR A 28 -4.35 -5.13 8.12
C TYR A 28 -4.71 -3.68 7.84
N ALA A 29 -5.59 -3.44 6.87
CA ALA A 29 -5.95 -2.10 6.43
C ALA A 29 -6.77 -1.32 7.46
N GLY A 30 -7.71 -1.98 8.13
CA GLY A 30 -8.66 -1.31 9.01
C GLY A 30 -8.02 -0.43 10.08
N PRO A 31 -7.13 -0.96 10.92
CA PRO A 31 -6.46 -0.14 11.93
C PRO A 31 -5.65 1.01 11.33
N LEU A 32 -5.00 0.79 10.19
CA LEU A 32 -4.21 1.82 9.52
C LEU A 32 -5.09 2.95 9.00
N GLU A 33 -6.26 2.64 8.47
CA GLU A 33 -7.22 3.65 8.04
C GLU A 33 -7.74 4.46 9.22
N ARG A 34 -8.09 3.80 10.32
CA ARG A 34 -8.57 4.49 11.51
C ARG A 34 -7.50 5.39 12.12
N ALA A 35 -6.24 5.01 12.01
CA ALA A 35 -5.12 5.81 12.49
C ALA A 35 -4.69 6.90 11.51
N GLY A 36 -5.31 6.99 10.33
CA GLY A 36 -4.95 7.96 9.30
C GLY A 36 -3.65 7.63 8.58
N LYS A 37 -3.14 6.41 8.71
CA LYS A 37 -1.89 5.99 8.07
C LYS A 37 -2.10 5.44 6.68
N VAL A 38 -3.30 5.00 6.36
CA VAL A 38 -3.73 4.68 5.00
C VAL A 38 -4.90 5.62 4.69
N ILE A 39 -4.74 6.49 3.71
CA ILE A 39 -5.72 7.51 3.39
C ILE A 39 -6.52 7.22 2.13
N ALA A 40 -6.06 6.27 1.31
CA ALA A 40 -6.81 5.83 0.13
C ALA A 40 -6.38 4.43 -0.25
N ARG A 41 -7.31 3.65 -0.76
CA ARG A 41 -7.08 2.29 -1.24
C ARG A 41 -7.86 2.07 -2.52
N TYR A 42 -7.17 1.61 -3.56
CA TYR A 42 -7.79 1.29 -4.85
C TYR A 42 -7.29 -0.05 -5.35
N HIS A 43 -8.15 -0.77 -6.05
CA HIS A 43 -7.70 -1.92 -6.83
C HIS A 43 -7.11 -1.43 -8.16
N LEU A 44 -6.12 -2.15 -8.65
CA LEU A 44 -5.63 -1.95 -10.01
C LEU A 44 -6.53 -2.77 -10.94
N VAL A 45 -7.27 -2.09 -11.79
CA VAL A 45 -8.21 -2.75 -12.70
C VAL A 45 -7.45 -3.71 -13.62
N GLY A 46 -7.92 -4.96 -13.67
CA GLY A 46 -7.31 -5.99 -14.51
C GLY A 46 -6.05 -6.63 -13.93
N GLN A 47 -5.71 -6.35 -12.67
CA GLN A 47 -4.51 -6.87 -12.03
C GLN A 47 -4.83 -7.37 -10.62
N HIS A 48 -3.99 -8.27 -10.11
CA HIS A 48 -4.09 -8.75 -8.74
C HIS A 48 -3.24 -7.86 -7.84
N GLY A 49 -3.74 -6.68 -7.54
CA GLY A 49 -2.99 -5.74 -6.74
C GLY A 49 -3.77 -4.47 -6.45
N GLY A 50 -3.10 -3.53 -5.84
CA GLY A 50 -3.71 -2.29 -5.41
C GLY A 50 -2.79 -1.09 -5.55
N ALA A 51 -3.41 0.08 -5.43
CA ALA A 51 -2.74 1.36 -5.36
C ALA A 51 -3.22 2.02 -4.07
N TRP A 52 -2.36 2.08 -3.06
CA TRP A 52 -2.70 2.62 -1.76
C TRP A 52 -1.88 3.86 -1.47
N ILE A 53 -2.47 4.81 -0.77
CA ILE A 53 -1.73 5.99 -0.31
C ILE A 53 -1.54 5.88 1.19
N TYR A 54 -0.27 5.88 1.61
CA TYR A 54 0.14 5.85 3.00
C TYR A 54 0.56 7.24 3.46
N GLU A 55 0.19 7.60 4.69
CA GLU A 55 0.66 8.80 5.36
C GLU A 55 1.42 8.36 6.60
N VAL A 56 2.72 8.52 6.57
CA VAL A 56 3.63 8.08 7.65
C VAL A 56 4.66 9.17 7.94
N SER A 57 5.37 9.03 9.05
CA SER A 57 6.32 10.06 9.50
C SER A 57 7.71 9.93 8.89
N SER A 58 8.04 8.75 8.33
CA SER A 58 9.39 8.47 7.82
C SER A 58 9.38 7.28 6.86
N ASN A 59 10.48 7.14 6.11
CA ASN A 59 10.69 5.96 5.27
C ASN A 59 10.73 4.69 6.12
N GLU A 60 11.32 4.76 7.29
CA GLU A 60 11.44 3.62 8.19
C GLU A 60 10.08 3.17 8.70
N GLU A 61 9.19 4.11 8.98
CA GLU A 61 7.81 3.75 9.37
C GLU A 61 7.09 3.08 8.21
N LEU A 62 7.25 3.58 6.98
CA LEU A 62 6.65 2.94 5.81
C LEU A 62 7.16 1.50 5.65
N GLU A 63 8.47 1.31 5.76
CA GLU A 63 9.05 -0.02 5.65
C GLU A 63 8.47 -0.98 6.67
N ARG A 64 8.40 -0.57 7.95
CA ARG A 64 7.81 -1.40 8.99
C ARG A 64 6.34 -1.70 8.73
N THR A 65 5.61 -0.70 8.27
CA THR A 65 4.18 -0.83 7.99
C THR A 65 3.94 -1.81 6.85
N LEU A 66 4.71 -1.71 5.77
CA LEU A 66 4.60 -2.63 4.65
C LEU A 66 5.02 -4.05 5.04
N ALA A 67 6.08 -4.18 5.84
CA ALA A 67 6.55 -5.50 6.29
C ALA A 67 5.52 -6.24 7.16
N MET A 68 4.60 -5.53 7.77
CA MET A 68 3.50 -6.11 8.55
C MET A 68 2.33 -6.58 7.69
N SER A 69 2.33 -6.24 6.41
CA SER A 69 1.25 -6.64 5.50
C SER A 69 1.24 -8.16 5.33
N PRO A 70 0.05 -8.79 5.38
CA PRO A 70 -0.07 -10.24 5.16
C PRO A 70 0.48 -10.69 3.81
N VAL A 71 0.45 -9.82 2.80
CA VAL A 71 0.89 -10.17 1.44
C VAL A 71 2.35 -9.76 1.17
N TYR A 72 3.07 -9.27 2.17
CA TYR A 72 4.41 -8.71 1.95
C TYR A 72 5.34 -9.68 1.21
N ASN A 73 5.31 -10.96 1.56
CA ASN A 73 6.18 -11.98 0.96
C ASN A 73 5.66 -12.52 -0.37
N PHE A 74 4.46 -12.13 -0.79
CA PHE A 74 3.81 -12.61 -2.01
C PHE A 74 3.64 -11.52 -3.05
N ALA A 75 3.99 -10.28 -2.73
CA ALA A 75 3.74 -9.13 -3.58
C ALA A 75 5.03 -8.43 -3.97
N ARG A 76 4.97 -7.76 -5.11
CA ARG A 76 5.99 -6.80 -5.52
C ARG A 76 5.47 -5.40 -5.26
N TYR A 77 6.34 -4.54 -4.75
CA TYR A 77 5.98 -3.17 -4.39
C TYR A 77 6.71 -2.18 -5.27
N GLU A 78 5.97 -1.14 -5.66
CA GLU A 78 6.55 0.03 -6.32
C GLU A 78 6.12 1.24 -5.48
N ILE A 79 7.07 2.00 -4.99
CA ILE A 79 6.84 3.05 -4.02
C ILE A 79 7.22 4.40 -4.61
N HIS A 80 6.28 5.34 -4.55
CA HIS A 80 6.47 6.69 -5.06
C HIS A 80 6.23 7.69 -3.94
N PRO A 81 7.27 8.39 -3.48
CA PRO A 81 7.06 9.50 -2.56
C PRO A 81 6.27 10.60 -3.25
N LEU A 82 5.31 11.16 -2.52
CA LEU A 82 4.46 12.22 -3.05
C LEU A 82 4.77 13.52 -2.33
N ALA A 83 4.83 14.60 -3.10
CA ALA A 83 4.95 15.94 -2.57
C ALA A 83 3.69 16.73 -2.89
N GLU A 84 3.30 17.61 -1.97
CA GLU A 84 2.21 18.52 -2.27
C GLU A 84 2.60 19.44 -3.42
N MET A 85 1.69 19.62 -4.35
CA MET A 85 1.88 20.62 -5.39
C MET A 85 1.50 21.99 -4.82
N PRO A 86 2.40 22.97 -4.84
CA PRO A 86 2.02 24.30 -4.38
C PRO A 86 0.97 24.90 -5.30
N ASP A 87 0.14 25.79 -4.75
CA ASP A 87 -0.82 26.50 -5.56
C ASP A 87 -0.10 27.30 -6.66
N PRO A 88 -0.72 27.41 -7.84
CA PRO A 88 -0.11 28.21 -8.90
C PRO A 88 0.12 29.65 -8.43
N VAL A 89 1.30 30.17 -8.72
CA VAL A 89 1.57 31.58 -8.46
C VAL A 89 0.80 32.42 -9.46
N ASN A 90 0.01 33.36 -8.97
CA ASN A 90 -0.72 34.26 -9.85
C ASN A 90 0.27 35.14 -10.62
N PRO A 91 0.13 35.22 -11.95
CA PRO A 91 0.99 36.09 -12.75
C PRO A 91 0.72 37.56 -12.45
#